data_009e31cdc0aa07e2ccd21a6d659ed6ee
#
_entry.id   009e31cdc0aa07e2ccd21a6d659ed6ee
#
_cell.length_a   1.000
_cell.length_b   1.000
_cell.length_c   1.000
_cell.angle_alpha   90.00
_cell.angle_beta   90.00
_cell.angle_gamma   90.00
#
_symmetry.space_group_name_H-M   'P 1'
#
loop_
_entity.id
_entity.type
_entity.pdbx_description
1 polymer ?
#
loop_
_entity_poly.entity_id
_entity_poly.type
_entity_poly.pdbx_seq_one_letter_code
_entity_poly.pdbx_strand_id
1 'polypeptide(L)'
;MLAARADQRVLGFLGRALSLELSAVQQYSTQARIVASWGLSEAAASFSKEAGEELQHADRVIERMLAVGAAPGGSQLRPVKLAQDLSGLLTIDQQFEADVIEMYASAGRYCAGIGDHDSRMFFEELLREEQEHHAELKAWQQRLQQVPEQRMLGRR
;
A
#
# COMPACT_ATOMS: atom_id res chain seq x y z
N MET A 1 -7.93 25.89 26.08
CA MET A 1 -8.55 25.53 24.78
C MET A 1 -8.71 24.03 24.74
N LEU A 2 -9.92 23.51 24.69
CA LEU A 2 -10.15 22.10 24.37
C LEU A 2 -9.78 21.94 22.91
N ALA A 3 -8.77 21.10 22.64
CA ALA A 3 -8.46 20.72 21.27
C ALA A 3 -9.75 20.20 20.63
N ALA A 4 -10.07 20.67 19.43
CA ALA A 4 -11.20 20.17 18.68
C ALA A 4 -11.07 18.64 18.59
N ARG A 5 -12.12 17.94 19.05
CA ARG A 5 -12.12 16.48 19.02
C ARG A 5 -12.07 16.02 17.57
N ALA A 6 -11.10 15.17 17.23
CA ALA A 6 -10.95 14.66 15.88
C ALA A 6 -12.25 13.94 15.44
N ASP A 7 -12.63 14.12 14.19
CA ASP A 7 -13.80 13.47 13.61
C ASP A 7 -13.62 11.95 13.64
N GLN A 8 -14.66 11.23 14.11
CA GLN A 8 -14.58 9.77 14.31
C GLN A 8 -14.40 9.00 12.99
N ARG A 9 -14.97 9.50 11.90
CA ARG A 9 -14.78 8.85 10.58
C ARG A 9 -13.39 9.10 10.02
N VAL A 10 -12.80 10.27 10.27
CA VAL A 10 -11.41 10.56 9.92
C VAL A 10 -10.48 9.61 10.67
N LEU A 11 -10.70 9.42 11.98
CA LEU A 11 -9.94 8.43 12.76
C LEU A 11 -10.12 7.01 12.23
N GLY A 12 -11.32 6.64 11.83
CA GLY A 12 -11.60 5.35 11.20
C GLY A 12 -10.83 5.15 9.88
N PHE A 13 -10.75 6.19 9.05
CA PHE A 13 -9.96 6.15 7.81
C PHE A 13 -8.47 6.00 8.12
N LEU A 14 -7.94 6.73 9.10
CA LEU A 14 -6.53 6.60 9.50
C LEU A 14 -6.22 5.19 10.02
N GLY A 15 -7.09 4.61 10.83
CA GLY A 15 -6.92 3.23 11.31
C GLY A 15 -6.94 2.20 10.19
N ARG A 16 -7.84 2.35 9.21
CA ARG A 16 -7.88 1.49 8.01
C ARG A 16 -6.65 1.68 7.14
N ALA A 17 -6.21 2.92 6.95
CA ALA A 17 -5.00 3.22 6.22
C ALA A 17 -3.80 2.50 6.83
N LEU A 18 -3.62 2.62 8.15
CA LEU A 18 -2.51 1.95 8.85
C LEU A 18 -2.57 0.44 8.67
N SER A 19 -3.73 -0.18 8.82
CA SER A 19 -3.90 -1.63 8.63
C SER A 19 -3.57 -2.07 7.19
N LEU A 20 -3.97 -1.29 6.18
CA LEU A 20 -3.66 -1.58 4.78
C LEU A 20 -2.18 -1.40 4.46
N GLU A 21 -1.55 -0.33 4.94
CA GLU A 21 -0.13 -0.09 4.72
C GLU A 21 0.75 -1.16 5.38
N LEU A 22 0.45 -1.56 6.62
CA LEU A 22 1.15 -2.66 7.28
C LEU A 22 0.89 -4.00 6.60
N SER A 23 -0.31 -4.23 6.08
CA SER A 23 -0.61 -5.41 5.26
C SER A 23 0.22 -5.43 3.98
N ALA A 24 0.40 -4.28 3.33
CA ALA A 24 1.25 -4.15 2.15
C ALA A 24 2.72 -4.45 2.47
N VAL A 25 3.24 -3.95 3.59
CA VAL A 25 4.60 -4.27 4.05
C VAL A 25 4.79 -5.79 4.16
N GLN A 26 3.85 -6.48 4.79
CA GLN A 26 3.93 -7.94 4.93
C GLN A 26 3.82 -8.65 3.56
N GLN A 27 2.89 -8.22 2.71
CA GLN A 27 2.70 -8.79 1.38
C GLN A 27 3.97 -8.65 0.52
N TYR A 28 4.50 -7.44 0.39
CA TYR A 28 5.70 -7.19 -0.42
C TYR A 28 6.96 -7.82 0.16
N SER A 29 7.13 -7.81 1.48
CA SER A 29 8.26 -8.49 2.13
C SER A 29 8.25 -9.98 1.88
N THR A 30 7.08 -10.61 1.94
CA THR A 30 6.91 -12.04 1.63
C THR A 30 7.19 -12.32 0.16
N GLN A 31 6.66 -11.51 -0.75
CA GLN A 31 6.91 -11.65 -2.18
C GLN A 31 8.40 -11.51 -2.52
N ALA A 32 9.10 -10.57 -1.90
CA ALA A 32 10.54 -10.41 -2.09
C ALA A 32 11.31 -11.69 -1.78
N ARG A 33 10.95 -12.38 -0.71
CA ARG A 33 11.57 -13.66 -0.34
C ARG A 33 11.21 -14.79 -1.29
N ILE A 34 9.94 -14.86 -1.71
CA ILE A 34 9.48 -15.88 -2.65
C ILE A 34 10.21 -15.76 -3.98
N VAL A 35 10.21 -14.58 -4.59
CA VAL A 35 10.86 -14.39 -5.89
C VAL A 35 12.39 -14.56 -5.82
N ALA A 36 13.00 -14.21 -4.68
CA ALA A 36 14.41 -14.52 -4.43
C ALA A 36 14.67 -16.03 -4.48
N SER A 37 13.78 -16.84 -3.89
CA SER A 37 13.88 -18.31 -3.95
C SER A 37 13.70 -18.85 -5.36
N TRP A 38 13.06 -18.10 -6.26
CA TRP A 38 12.93 -18.45 -7.67
C TRP A 38 14.13 -17.98 -8.50
N GLY A 39 15.12 -17.32 -7.91
CA GLY A 39 16.27 -16.78 -8.61
C GLY A 39 16.03 -15.43 -9.30
N LEU A 40 14.93 -14.76 -8.99
CA LEU A 40 14.54 -13.47 -9.58
C LEU A 40 15.05 -12.32 -8.71
N SER A 41 16.35 -12.07 -8.73
CA SER A 41 17.00 -11.09 -7.83
C SER A 41 16.55 -9.66 -8.07
N GLU A 42 16.30 -9.24 -9.30
CA GLU A 42 15.80 -7.88 -9.60
C GLU A 42 14.37 -7.68 -9.10
N ALA A 43 13.50 -8.67 -9.27
CA ALA A 43 12.16 -8.65 -8.73
C ALA A 43 12.18 -8.61 -7.19
N ALA A 44 13.06 -9.38 -6.57
CA ALA A 44 13.25 -9.37 -5.12
C ALA A 44 13.64 -7.98 -4.60
N ALA A 45 14.59 -7.32 -5.27
CA ALA A 45 15.01 -5.96 -4.92
C ALA A 45 13.85 -4.97 -5.09
N SER A 46 13.05 -5.08 -6.15
CA SER A 46 11.90 -4.22 -6.39
C SER A 46 10.82 -4.40 -5.31
N PHE A 47 10.48 -5.62 -4.93
CA PHE A 47 9.50 -5.86 -3.87
C PHE A 47 10.01 -5.42 -2.49
N SER A 48 11.30 -5.58 -2.21
CA SER A 48 11.90 -5.06 -0.96
C SER A 48 11.82 -3.54 -0.89
N LYS A 49 12.05 -2.86 -2.01
CA LYS A 49 11.90 -1.40 -2.11
C LYS A 49 10.46 -0.97 -1.85
N GLU A 50 9.50 -1.64 -2.48
CA GLU A 50 8.06 -1.39 -2.26
C GLU A 50 7.69 -1.56 -0.78
N ALA A 51 8.13 -2.65 -0.14
CA ALA A 51 7.89 -2.87 1.29
C ALA A 51 8.43 -1.71 2.15
N GLY A 52 9.59 -1.17 1.82
CA GLY A 52 10.16 -0.01 2.49
C GLY A 52 9.34 1.27 2.30
N GLU A 53 8.82 1.50 1.10
CA GLU A 53 7.97 2.65 0.79
C GLU A 53 6.63 2.57 1.54
N GLU A 54 6.00 1.39 1.59
CA GLU A 54 4.76 1.17 2.34
C GLU A 54 4.98 1.34 3.85
N LEU A 55 6.14 0.97 4.38
CA LEU A 55 6.49 1.22 5.77
C LEU A 55 6.58 2.72 6.06
N GLN A 56 7.13 3.51 5.15
CA GLN A 56 7.16 4.96 5.26
C GLN A 56 5.74 5.56 5.24
N HIS A 57 4.84 5.02 4.42
CA HIS A 57 3.42 5.40 4.44
C HIS A 57 2.79 5.10 5.79
N ALA A 58 3.03 3.93 6.36
CA ALA A 58 2.55 3.56 7.70
C ALA A 58 3.06 4.53 8.77
N ASP A 59 4.33 4.91 8.72
CA ASP A 59 4.91 5.89 9.66
C ASP A 59 4.23 7.25 9.54
N ARG A 60 3.95 7.71 8.33
CA ARG A 60 3.23 8.97 8.09
C ARG A 60 1.79 8.92 8.61
N VAL A 61 1.11 7.78 8.48
CA VAL A 61 -0.23 7.61 9.04
C VAL A 61 -0.20 7.67 10.57
N ILE A 62 0.77 7.00 11.21
CA ILE A 62 0.96 7.05 12.67
C ILE A 62 1.21 8.49 13.12
N GLU A 63 2.10 9.20 12.44
CA GLU A 63 2.42 10.59 12.74
C GLU A 63 1.15 11.48 12.64
N ARG A 64 0.35 11.28 11.60
CA ARG A 64 -0.92 11.99 11.44
C ARG A 64 -1.93 11.66 12.52
N MET A 65 -2.02 10.39 12.93
CA MET A 65 -2.88 9.98 14.06
C MET A 65 -2.50 10.71 15.34
N LEU A 66 -1.21 10.75 15.66
CA LEU A 66 -0.71 11.45 16.83
C LEU A 66 -0.99 12.97 16.75
N ALA A 67 -0.84 13.56 15.56
CA ALA A 67 -1.10 14.99 15.35
C ALA A 67 -2.57 15.36 15.62
N VAL A 68 -3.52 14.47 15.38
CA VAL A 68 -4.95 14.67 15.68
C VAL A 68 -5.36 14.12 17.05
N GLY A 69 -4.40 13.79 17.90
CA GLY A 69 -4.64 13.37 19.28
C GLY A 69 -5.08 11.91 19.44
N ALA A 70 -4.82 11.06 18.45
CA ALA A 70 -5.12 9.63 18.50
C ALA A 70 -3.84 8.81 18.58
N ALA A 71 -3.94 7.59 19.08
CA ALA A 71 -2.88 6.60 19.03
C ALA A 71 -3.33 5.40 18.18
N PRO A 72 -2.41 4.70 17.50
CA PRO A 72 -2.75 3.48 16.81
C PRO A 72 -3.34 2.45 17.77
N GLY A 73 -4.42 1.80 17.33
CA GLY A 73 -4.98 0.62 18.01
C GLY A 73 -4.33 -0.67 17.49
N GLY A 74 -5.03 -1.80 17.68
CA GLY A 74 -4.61 -3.05 17.05
C GLY A 74 -4.94 -3.05 15.57
N SER A 75 -3.91 -3.05 14.71
CA SER A 75 -4.12 -3.18 13.26
C SER A 75 -4.58 -4.59 12.91
N GLN A 76 -5.46 -4.69 11.90
CA GLN A 76 -5.91 -5.97 11.33
C GLN A 76 -5.26 -6.17 9.98
N LEU A 77 -4.27 -7.06 9.92
CA LEU A 77 -3.56 -7.35 8.69
C LEU A 77 -4.40 -8.27 7.80
N ARG A 78 -4.41 -7.98 6.51
CA ARG A 78 -4.96 -8.90 5.51
C ARG A 78 -4.07 -10.13 5.39
N PRO A 79 -4.63 -11.32 5.13
CA PRO A 79 -3.83 -12.50 4.82
C PRO A 79 -2.93 -12.25 3.61
N VAL A 80 -1.69 -12.74 3.67
CA VAL A 80 -0.80 -12.71 2.52
C VAL A 80 -1.35 -13.65 1.44
N LYS A 81 -1.43 -13.13 0.21
CA LYS A 81 -1.83 -13.93 -0.96
C LYS A 81 -0.59 -14.32 -1.75
N LEU A 82 -0.55 -15.56 -2.19
CA LEU A 82 0.55 -16.13 -2.94
C LEU A 82 0.12 -16.46 -4.37
N ALA A 83 1.10 -16.54 -5.26
CA ALA A 83 0.95 -16.99 -6.63
C ALA A 83 2.14 -17.86 -7.02
N GLN A 84 2.06 -18.56 -8.15
CA GLN A 84 3.10 -19.49 -8.58
C GLN A 84 4.12 -18.84 -9.52
N ASP A 85 3.84 -17.63 -9.99
CA ASP A 85 4.71 -16.88 -10.88
C ASP A 85 4.68 -15.38 -10.58
N LEU A 86 5.60 -14.65 -11.17
CA LEU A 86 5.73 -13.21 -10.98
C LEU A 86 4.49 -12.47 -11.50
N SER A 87 3.94 -12.86 -12.64
CA SER A 87 2.74 -12.24 -13.21
C SER A 87 1.54 -12.34 -12.26
N GLY A 88 1.36 -13.51 -11.62
CA GLY A 88 0.31 -13.73 -10.63
C GLY A 88 0.48 -12.84 -9.39
N LEU A 89 1.71 -12.68 -8.91
CA LEU A 89 2.00 -11.77 -7.79
C LEU A 89 1.67 -10.31 -8.16
N LEU A 90 2.04 -9.87 -9.35
CA LEU A 90 1.74 -8.50 -9.81
C LEU A 90 0.24 -8.27 -9.98
N THR A 91 -0.53 -9.27 -10.37
CA THR A 91 -2.00 -9.18 -10.41
C THR A 91 -2.58 -8.99 -9.02
N ILE A 92 -2.10 -9.74 -8.03
CA ILE A 92 -2.49 -9.59 -6.62
C ILE A 92 -2.17 -8.18 -6.14
N ASP A 93 -0.98 -7.68 -6.41
CA ASP A 93 -0.53 -6.36 -5.97
C ASP A 93 -1.34 -5.24 -6.60
N GLN A 94 -1.65 -5.32 -7.88
CA GLN A 94 -2.48 -4.33 -8.55
C GLN A 94 -3.88 -4.25 -7.92
N GLN A 95 -4.48 -5.39 -7.59
CA GLN A 95 -5.77 -5.40 -6.90
C GLN A 95 -5.66 -4.82 -5.49
N PHE A 96 -4.60 -5.15 -4.76
CA PHE A 96 -4.36 -4.60 -3.43
C PHE A 96 -4.24 -3.07 -3.48
N GLU A 97 -3.41 -2.55 -4.39
CA GLU A 97 -3.23 -1.10 -4.57
C GLU A 97 -4.54 -0.42 -5.00
N ALA A 98 -5.35 -1.06 -5.84
CA ALA A 98 -6.67 -0.53 -6.20
C ALA A 98 -7.58 -0.36 -4.98
N ASP A 99 -7.55 -1.29 -4.04
CA ASP A 99 -8.31 -1.21 -2.78
C ASP A 99 -7.79 -0.06 -1.90
N VAL A 100 -6.48 0.11 -1.80
CA VAL A 100 -5.85 1.20 -1.05
C VAL A 100 -6.20 2.56 -1.66
N ILE A 101 -6.12 2.67 -2.98
CA ILE A 101 -6.50 3.87 -3.74
C ILE A 101 -7.95 4.25 -3.45
N GLU A 102 -8.88 3.30 -3.50
CA GLU A 102 -10.29 3.56 -3.21
C GLU A 102 -10.49 4.04 -1.77
N MET A 103 -9.78 3.47 -0.82
CA MET A 103 -9.85 3.90 0.58
C MET A 103 -9.36 5.35 0.72
N TYR A 104 -8.20 5.72 0.18
CA TYR A 104 -7.69 7.09 0.26
C TYR A 104 -8.58 8.08 -0.50
N ALA A 105 -9.12 7.70 -1.65
CA ALA A 105 -10.06 8.54 -2.40
C ALA A 105 -11.33 8.81 -1.59
N SER A 106 -11.88 7.78 -0.94
CA SER A 106 -13.05 7.92 -0.07
C SER A 106 -12.77 8.80 1.14
N ALA A 107 -11.59 8.64 1.76
CA ALA A 107 -11.17 9.48 2.89
C ALA A 107 -11.04 10.94 2.47
N GLY A 108 -10.42 11.22 1.34
CA GLY A 108 -10.27 12.57 0.81
C GLY A 108 -11.62 13.24 0.52
N ARG A 109 -12.54 12.51 -0.11
CA ARG A 109 -13.90 13.01 -0.38
C ARG A 109 -14.66 13.33 0.91
N TYR A 110 -14.57 12.47 1.91
CA TYR A 110 -15.20 12.71 3.19
C TYR A 110 -14.65 13.97 3.86
N CYS A 111 -13.33 14.11 3.92
CA CYS A 111 -12.67 15.28 4.50
C CYS A 111 -13.04 16.58 3.76
N ALA A 112 -13.13 16.54 2.45
CA ALA A 112 -13.60 17.67 1.63
C ALA A 112 -15.03 18.07 2.05
N GLY A 113 -15.91 17.08 2.23
CA GLY A 113 -17.31 17.31 2.61
C GLY A 113 -17.51 17.95 3.97
N ILE A 114 -16.63 17.68 4.93
CA ILE A 114 -16.68 18.27 6.29
C ILE A 114 -15.78 19.48 6.47
N GLY A 115 -15.07 19.91 5.43
CA GLY A 115 -14.15 21.05 5.48
C GLY A 115 -12.84 20.81 6.24
N ASP A 116 -12.46 19.56 6.45
CA ASP A 116 -11.16 19.20 7.05
C ASP A 116 -10.07 19.20 5.97
N HIS A 117 -9.56 20.38 5.68
CA HIS A 117 -8.58 20.58 4.61
C HIS A 117 -7.24 19.89 4.90
N ASP A 118 -6.78 19.89 6.13
CA ASP A 118 -5.49 19.30 6.49
C ASP A 118 -5.52 17.77 6.31
N SER A 119 -6.56 17.11 6.78
CA SER A 119 -6.74 15.68 6.59
C SER A 119 -6.97 15.32 5.11
N ARG A 120 -7.73 16.14 4.39
CA ARG A 120 -7.92 15.98 2.95
C ARG A 120 -6.59 15.99 2.20
N MET A 121 -5.75 16.99 2.45
CA MET A 121 -4.43 17.10 1.82
C MET A 121 -3.55 15.89 2.14
N PHE A 122 -3.58 15.43 3.39
CA PHE A 122 -2.86 14.24 3.82
C PHE A 122 -3.28 12.99 3.01
N PHE A 123 -4.58 12.71 2.93
CA PHE A 123 -5.09 11.55 2.20
C PHE A 123 -4.87 11.66 0.69
N GLU A 124 -5.03 12.85 0.12
CA GLU A 124 -4.81 13.06 -1.31
C GLU A 124 -3.34 12.90 -1.72
N GLU A 125 -2.41 13.26 -0.86
CA GLU A 125 -0.98 13.05 -1.11
C GLU A 125 -0.64 11.55 -1.16
N LEU A 126 -1.11 10.77 -0.20
CA LEU A 126 -0.94 9.31 -0.20
C LEU A 126 -1.69 8.66 -1.37
N LEU A 127 -2.88 9.13 -1.70
CA LEU A 127 -3.63 8.68 -2.88
C LEU A 127 -2.79 8.80 -4.16
N ARG A 128 -2.13 9.94 -4.36
CA ARG A 128 -1.30 10.16 -5.54
C ARG A 128 -0.11 9.20 -5.58
N GLU A 129 0.56 8.99 -4.45
CA GLU A 129 1.69 8.06 -4.37
C GLU A 129 1.25 6.61 -4.66
N GLU A 130 0.11 6.18 -4.15
CA GLU A 130 -0.45 4.86 -4.44
C GLU A 130 -0.89 4.69 -5.90
N GLN A 131 -1.40 5.75 -6.51
CA GLN A 131 -1.71 5.74 -7.95
C GLN A 131 -0.44 5.57 -8.79
N GLU A 132 0.66 6.19 -8.40
CA GLU A 132 1.97 6.02 -9.04
C GLU A 132 2.47 4.58 -8.89
N HIS A 133 2.39 3.99 -7.70
CA HIS A 133 2.73 2.58 -7.46
C HIS A 133 1.89 1.64 -8.34
N HIS A 134 0.59 1.84 -8.39
CA HIS A 134 -0.30 1.02 -9.22
C HIS A 134 0.09 1.10 -10.70
N ALA A 135 0.40 2.30 -11.19
CA ALA A 135 0.83 2.50 -12.58
C ALA A 135 2.17 1.79 -12.86
N GLU A 136 3.12 1.83 -11.91
CA GLU A 136 4.40 1.12 -12.02
C GLU A 136 4.22 -0.39 -12.07
N LEU A 137 3.37 -0.97 -11.22
CA LEU A 137 3.05 -2.39 -11.21
C LEU A 137 2.41 -2.83 -12.53
N LYS A 138 1.48 -2.04 -13.03
CA LYS A 138 0.82 -2.31 -14.32
C LYS A 138 1.83 -2.28 -15.47
N ALA A 139 2.71 -1.28 -15.49
CA ALA A 139 3.75 -1.17 -16.50
C ALA A 139 4.74 -2.35 -16.42
N TRP A 140 5.11 -2.78 -15.22
CA TRP A 140 5.96 -3.95 -15.00
C TRP A 140 5.30 -5.22 -15.56
N GLN A 141 4.03 -5.46 -15.24
CA GLN A 141 3.30 -6.61 -15.75
C GLN A 141 3.22 -6.61 -17.29
N GLN A 142 3.01 -5.43 -17.91
CA GLN A 142 3.00 -5.30 -19.36
C GLN A 142 4.36 -5.66 -19.98
N ARG A 143 5.48 -5.27 -19.36
CA ARG A 143 6.82 -5.66 -19.80
C ARG A 143 7.05 -7.17 -19.73
N LEU A 144 6.53 -7.82 -18.69
CA LEU A 144 6.64 -9.28 -18.54
C LEU A 144 5.93 -10.04 -19.64
N GLN A 145 4.81 -9.54 -20.15
CA GLN A 145 4.07 -10.17 -21.25
C GLN A 145 4.87 -10.19 -22.56
N GLN A 146 5.93 -9.38 -22.66
CA GLN A 146 6.81 -9.33 -23.82
C GLN A 146 8.06 -10.23 -23.67
N VAL A 147 8.19 -10.96 -22.56
CA VAL A 147 9.34 -11.81 -22.22
C VAL A 147 8.94 -13.28 -22.23
N PRO A 148 9.80 -14.20 -22.74
CA PRO A 148 9.50 -15.65 -22.70
C PRO A 148 9.25 -16.13 -21.27
N GLU A 149 8.25 -17.02 -21.12
CA GLU A 149 7.76 -17.58 -19.84
C GLU A 149 8.87 -18.11 -18.93
N GLN A 150 9.93 -18.68 -19.52
CA GLN A 150 11.09 -19.21 -18.81
C GLN A 150 11.85 -18.17 -17.96
N ARG A 151 11.68 -16.88 -18.25
CA ARG A 151 12.28 -15.80 -17.45
C ARG A 151 11.39 -15.34 -16.29
N MET A 152 10.12 -15.73 -16.26
CA MET A 152 9.16 -15.37 -15.22
C MET A 152 9.29 -16.25 -13.97
N LEU A 153 9.76 -17.50 -14.15
CA LEU A 153 9.83 -18.51 -13.08
C LEU A 153 11.23 -18.65 -12.47
N GLY A 154 12.24 -17.98 -13.01
CA GLY A 154 13.63 -18.24 -12.66
C GLY A 154 14.09 -19.60 -13.19
N ARG A 155 15.36 -19.74 -13.42
CA ARG A 155 15.94 -21.07 -13.75
C ARG A 155 15.93 -21.90 -12.47
N ARG A 156 15.23 -23.03 -12.51
CA ARG A 156 15.41 -24.07 -11.50
C ARG A 156 16.79 -24.70 -11.65
#